data_b848b61403409914df8ee094b8450e7c
#
_entry.id   b848b61403409914df8ee094b8450e7c
#
_cell.length_a   1.000
_cell.length_b   1.000
_cell.length_c   1.000
_cell.angle_alpha   90.00
_cell.angle_beta   90.00
_cell.angle_gamma   90.00
#
_symmetry.space_group_name_H-M   'P 1'
#
loop_
_entity.id
_entity.type
_entity.pdbx_description
1 polymer ?
#
loop_
_entity_poly.entity_id
_entity_poly.type
_entity_poly.pdbx_seq_one_letter_code
_entity_poly.pdbx_strand_id
1 'polypeptide(L)'
;MRKILSATAAIIAMATQPVIADERAVILIIGDGFDDTHVTMGRNYLKGQAGQLLLDQMPFRGAVQVETVNSEGTPIYVADSANTATALATGAVTQIARIGKNAADQPVKTVLESAAAAGYRTGIVSTASVTDASPAAFAAHVTIRACENPVTIRGGEKYGVTFDGCPEDLKENGGMGSISEQLAVANVDVILGGGMEHFVAQYESDPTALALAQEQGVTVLTERDALEQQHAGRVIGLFSEDTMPVAWRGTNGRIAESIERSWLNHIHEMIGSITQPEVIECEANPSFAEMPSMETMTRYALDHLSRDNDKGFFLTIESASIDKKSHERDACGSIGEIKQLEEALAVAMDYASENPNTLIMVTADHSQAAQIVPDPTLYTSLPIPVFSPGKVARIATPEGSVMRINYATNNISSEEHTGANVPLFANSEGESVLSPFMRQRDIYAAMMRYLEL
;
A
#
# COMPACT_ATOMS: atom_id res chain seq x y z
N MET A 1 -61.86 -14.46 -63.68
CA MET A 1 -61.30 -15.10 -62.52
C MET A 1 -60.06 -14.34 -61.99
N ARG A 2 -60.24 -13.44 -61.02
CA ARG A 2 -59.12 -12.66 -60.42
C ARG A 2 -58.60 -13.41 -59.22
N LYS A 3 -57.34 -13.80 -59.20
CA LYS A 3 -56.65 -14.34 -58.06
C LYS A 3 -56.17 -13.19 -57.18
N ILE A 4 -56.66 -13.17 -55.93
CA ILE A 4 -56.16 -12.27 -54.87
C ILE A 4 -54.97 -12.98 -54.20
N LEU A 5 -53.77 -12.38 -54.32
CA LEU A 5 -52.61 -12.79 -53.51
C LEU A 5 -52.66 -12.05 -52.16
N SER A 6 -52.77 -12.78 -51.09
CA SER A 6 -52.61 -12.28 -49.72
C SER A 6 -51.12 -12.28 -49.38
N ALA A 7 -50.56 -11.10 -49.15
CA ALA A 7 -49.21 -10.96 -48.61
C ALA A 7 -49.26 -10.95 -47.08
N THR A 8 -48.71 -11.96 -46.45
CA THR A 8 -48.53 -12.03 -44.98
C THR A 8 -47.22 -11.32 -44.61
N ALA A 9 -47.33 -10.18 -43.96
CA ALA A 9 -46.18 -9.48 -43.43
C ALA A 9 -45.75 -10.15 -42.11
N ALA A 10 -44.58 -10.75 -42.08
CA ALA A 10 -43.94 -11.25 -40.85
C ALA A 10 -43.27 -10.08 -40.12
N ILE A 11 -43.81 -9.73 -38.96
CA ILE A 11 -43.18 -8.79 -38.03
C ILE A 11 -42.06 -9.54 -37.30
N ILE A 12 -40.80 -9.28 -37.63
CA ILE A 12 -39.64 -9.71 -36.89
C ILE A 12 -39.52 -8.79 -35.66
N ALA A 13 -39.94 -9.28 -34.48
CA ALA A 13 -39.63 -8.63 -33.23
C ALA A 13 -38.13 -8.83 -32.95
N MET A 14 -37.33 -7.80 -33.15
CA MET A 14 -35.96 -7.73 -32.62
C MET A 14 -36.08 -7.67 -31.10
N ALA A 15 -35.80 -8.80 -30.43
CA ALA A 15 -35.56 -8.80 -28.99
C ALA A 15 -34.26 -8.02 -28.79
N THR A 16 -34.35 -6.81 -28.26
CA THR A 16 -33.21 -6.12 -27.69
C THR A 16 -32.77 -6.93 -26.49
N GLN A 17 -31.66 -7.68 -26.61
CA GLN A 17 -30.99 -8.22 -25.44
C GLN A 17 -30.64 -7.05 -24.54
N PRO A 18 -30.88 -7.12 -23.23
CA PRO A 18 -30.38 -6.12 -22.33
C PRO A 18 -28.86 -6.12 -22.51
N VAL A 19 -28.28 -4.95 -22.77
CA VAL A 19 -26.85 -4.73 -22.66
C VAL A 19 -26.58 -4.96 -21.17
N ILE A 20 -26.07 -6.12 -20.82
CA ILE A 20 -25.50 -6.35 -19.50
C ILE A 20 -24.37 -5.32 -19.42
N ALA A 21 -24.49 -4.38 -18.51
CA ALA A 21 -23.41 -3.44 -18.24
C ALA A 21 -22.17 -4.30 -17.92
N ASP A 22 -21.09 -4.03 -18.60
CA ASP A 22 -19.83 -4.77 -18.45
C ASP A 22 -19.30 -4.42 -17.04
N GLU A 23 -19.56 -5.28 -16.07
CA GLU A 23 -19.12 -5.11 -14.68
C GLU A 23 -17.59 -5.02 -14.69
N ARG A 24 -17.04 -3.90 -14.26
CA ARG A 24 -15.59 -3.67 -14.26
C ARG A 24 -15.08 -3.44 -12.86
N ALA A 25 -13.99 -4.10 -12.52
CA ALA A 25 -13.34 -3.94 -11.24
C ALA A 25 -11.87 -3.54 -11.42
N VAL A 26 -11.39 -2.66 -10.55
CA VAL A 26 -9.97 -2.33 -10.42
C VAL A 26 -9.51 -2.67 -9.01
N ILE A 27 -8.47 -3.47 -8.91
CA ILE A 27 -7.77 -3.80 -7.66
C ILE A 27 -6.34 -3.27 -7.79
N LEU A 28 -6.02 -2.23 -7.02
CA LEU A 28 -4.67 -1.68 -6.92
C LEU A 28 -4.04 -2.16 -5.62
N ILE A 29 -2.98 -2.96 -5.71
CA ILE A 29 -2.20 -3.42 -4.57
C ILE A 29 -0.93 -2.59 -4.49
N ILE A 30 -0.69 -1.94 -3.36
CA ILE A 30 0.48 -1.11 -3.09
C ILE A 30 1.33 -1.80 -2.02
N GLY A 31 2.59 -2.12 -2.34
CA GLY A 31 3.59 -2.39 -1.32
C GLY A 31 4.29 -1.08 -0.99
N ASP A 32 4.09 -0.56 0.22
CA ASP A 32 4.77 0.66 0.65
C ASP A 32 6.29 0.41 0.72
N GLY A 33 7.08 1.27 0.07
CA GLY A 33 8.53 1.11 0.01
C GLY A 33 9.02 -0.13 -0.77
N PHE A 34 8.17 -0.75 -1.56
CA PHE A 34 8.42 -2.04 -2.21
C PHE A 34 9.17 -1.87 -3.54
N ASP A 35 10.37 -2.43 -3.63
CA ASP A 35 11.18 -2.40 -4.84
C ASP A 35 11.65 -3.80 -5.29
N ASP A 36 12.42 -3.89 -6.36
CA ASP A 36 12.95 -5.16 -6.89
C ASP A 36 13.84 -5.91 -5.88
N THR A 37 14.47 -5.22 -4.93
CA THR A 37 15.22 -5.88 -3.85
C THR A 37 14.27 -6.57 -2.89
N HIS A 38 13.16 -5.93 -2.53
CA HIS A 38 12.13 -6.51 -1.66
C HIS A 38 11.46 -7.71 -2.34
N VAL A 39 11.14 -7.63 -3.64
CA VAL A 39 10.66 -8.78 -4.43
C VAL A 39 11.65 -9.95 -4.32
N THR A 40 12.94 -9.66 -4.45
CA THR A 40 13.99 -10.69 -4.40
C THR A 40 14.17 -11.24 -2.97
N MET A 41 14.10 -10.40 -1.94
CA MET A 41 14.12 -10.85 -0.54
C MET A 41 12.95 -11.80 -0.24
N GLY A 42 11.73 -11.40 -0.61
CA GLY A 42 10.54 -12.23 -0.44
C GLY A 42 10.64 -13.55 -1.20
N ARG A 43 11.02 -13.51 -2.47
CA ARG A 43 11.19 -14.74 -3.29
C ARG A 43 12.19 -15.71 -2.68
N ASN A 44 13.40 -15.24 -2.38
CA ASN A 44 14.45 -16.09 -1.85
C ASN A 44 14.06 -16.71 -0.50
N TYR A 45 13.35 -15.97 0.34
CA TYR A 45 12.93 -16.49 1.63
C TYR A 45 11.71 -17.42 1.52
N LEU A 46 10.66 -17.01 0.80
CA LEU A 46 9.37 -17.73 0.76
C LEU A 46 9.37 -18.93 -0.17
N LYS A 47 10.13 -18.88 -1.26
CA LYS A 47 10.09 -19.87 -2.36
C LYS A 47 11.45 -20.50 -2.67
N GLY A 48 12.53 -19.98 -2.09
CA GLY A 48 13.90 -20.33 -2.45
C GLY A 48 14.35 -19.71 -3.78
N GLN A 49 15.65 -19.80 -4.07
CA GLN A 49 16.25 -19.17 -5.24
C GLN A 49 15.65 -19.65 -6.57
N ALA A 50 15.22 -20.91 -6.65
CA ALA A 50 14.63 -21.51 -7.84
C ALA A 50 13.10 -21.35 -7.92
N GLY A 51 12.46 -20.85 -6.87
CA GLY A 51 11.02 -20.67 -6.80
C GLY A 51 10.54 -19.38 -7.44
N GLN A 52 9.22 -19.24 -7.51
CA GLN A 52 8.54 -18.07 -8.05
C GLN A 52 7.47 -17.59 -7.07
N LEU A 53 7.37 -16.29 -6.88
CA LEU A 53 6.23 -15.62 -6.28
C LEU A 53 5.05 -15.60 -7.27
N LEU A 54 3.84 -15.28 -6.82
CA LEU A 54 2.72 -14.99 -7.71
C LEU A 54 3.02 -13.74 -8.56
N LEU A 55 3.67 -12.75 -7.98
CA LEU A 55 4.19 -11.58 -8.70
C LEU A 55 5.03 -11.96 -9.93
N ASP A 56 5.90 -12.96 -9.80
CA ASP A 56 6.75 -13.42 -10.91
C ASP A 56 5.97 -14.11 -12.04
N GLN A 57 4.75 -14.56 -11.76
CA GLN A 57 3.87 -15.25 -12.70
C GLN A 57 2.87 -14.32 -13.36
N MET A 58 2.79 -13.06 -12.94
CA MET A 58 1.90 -12.08 -13.56
C MET A 58 2.33 -11.81 -15.01
N PRO A 59 1.40 -11.80 -15.97
CA PRO A 59 1.73 -11.71 -17.40
C PRO A 59 2.34 -10.37 -17.80
N PHE A 60 1.99 -9.28 -17.11
CA PHE A 60 2.57 -7.97 -17.37
C PHE A 60 3.59 -7.60 -16.28
N ARG A 61 4.76 -7.09 -16.73
CA ARG A 61 5.78 -6.50 -15.87
C ARG A 61 6.31 -5.21 -16.48
N GLY A 62 6.42 -4.17 -15.65
CA GLY A 62 6.95 -2.87 -16.02
C GLY A 62 7.67 -2.20 -14.85
N ALA A 63 7.98 -0.93 -15.03
CA ALA A 63 8.56 -0.06 -14.01
C ALA A 63 7.81 1.27 -13.96
N VAL A 64 7.73 1.85 -12.77
CA VAL A 64 7.08 3.13 -12.50
C VAL A 64 8.10 4.14 -11.99
N GLN A 65 8.14 5.29 -12.64
CA GLN A 65 8.89 6.45 -12.19
C GLN A 65 8.14 7.14 -11.06
N VAL A 66 8.82 7.32 -9.93
CA VAL A 66 8.35 8.11 -8.79
C VAL A 66 8.63 9.59 -9.06
N GLU A 67 7.63 10.45 -8.81
CA GLU A 67 7.71 11.88 -9.08
C GLU A 67 7.31 12.68 -7.83
N THR A 68 8.08 13.70 -7.49
CA THR A 68 7.75 14.67 -6.43
C THR A 68 8.37 16.03 -6.73
N VAL A 69 7.81 17.07 -6.15
CA VAL A 69 8.27 18.46 -6.31
C VAL A 69 8.37 19.16 -4.95
N ASN A 70 9.16 20.22 -4.91
CA ASN A 70 9.14 21.13 -3.75
C ASN A 70 8.04 22.22 -3.91
N SER A 71 7.95 23.14 -2.97
CA SER A 71 6.98 24.25 -2.97
C SER A 71 7.11 25.21 -4.16
N GLU A 72 8.26 25.20 -4.85
CA GLU A 72 8.50 26.02 -6.05
C GLU A 72 8.17 25.27 -7.34
N GLY A 73 7.69 24.00 -7.24
CA GLY A 73 7.45 23.13 -8.36
C GLY A 73 8.71 22.52 -8.98
N THR A 74 9.85 22.65 -8.32
CA THR A 74 11.12 22.05 -8.75
C THR A 74 11.14 20.58 -8.38
N PRO A 75 11.50 19.65 -9.31
CA PRO A 75 11.59 18.23 -9.00
C PRO A 75 12.60 17.93 -7.89
N ILE A 76 12.22 17.07 -6.98
CA ILE A 76 13.08 16.39 -6.02
C ILE A 76 13.06 14.89 -6.31
N TYR A 77 14.07 14.13 -5.88
CA TYR A 77 14.29 12.80 -6.43
C TYR A 77 14.01 11.66 -5.46
N VAL A 78 13.65 12.00 -4.23
CA VAL A 78 13.21 11.04 -3.22
C VAL A 78 11.88 11.54 -2.66
N ALA A 79 10.90 10.67 -2.66
CA ALA A 79 9.51 10.98 -2.29
C ALA A 79 9.16 10.42 -0.91
N ASP A 80 8.00 10.82 -0.39
CA ASP A 80 7.34 10.14 0.73
C ASP A 80 6.03 9.47 0.28
N SER A 81 5.47 8.60 1.13
CA SER A 81 4.26 7.87 0.80
C SER A 81 3.05 8.79 0.55
N ALA A 82 2.99 9.97 1.20
CA ALA A 82 1.85 10.87 1.07
C ALA A 82 1.75 11.46 -0.35
N ASN A 83 2.86 12.01 -0.86
CA ASN A 83 2.84 12.63 -2.18
C ASN A 83 2.76 11.58 -3.31
N THR A 84 3.33 10.41 -3.12
CA THR A 84 3.30 9.33 -4.11
C THR A 84 1.94 8.64 -4.18
N ALA A 85 1.34 8.31 -3.03
CA ALA A 85 -0.03 7.81 -3.00
C ALA A 85 -1.03 8.86 -3.54
N THR A 86 -0.81 10.15 -3.28
CA THR A 86 -1.59 11.23 -3.90
C THR A 86 -1.45 11.21 -5.42
N ALA A 87 -0.25 10.99 -5.98
CA ALA A 87 -0.06 10.88 -7.41
C ALA A 87 -0.76 9.65 -8.01
N LEU A 88 -0.73 8.50 -7.31
CA LEU A 88 -1.49 7.29 -7.69
C LEU A 88 -3.00 7.51 -7.61
N ALA A 89 -3.47 8.21 -6.59
CA ALA A 89 -4.90 8.43 -6.35
C ALA A 89 -5.53 9.52 -7.23
N THR A 90 -4.75 10.55 -7.63
CA THR A 90 -5.29 11.77 -8.26
C THR A 90 -4.66 12.11 -9.61
N GLY A 91 -3.52 11.51 -9.95
CA GLY A 91 -2.70 11.92 -11.10
C GLY A 91 -1.92 13.23 -10.90
N ALA A 92 -1.99 13.84 -9.72
CA ALA A 92 -1.31 15.09 -9.41
C ALA A 92 0.07 14.83 -8.78
N VAL A 93 1.13 15.34 -9.39
CA VAL A 93 2.44 15.41 -8.76
C VAL A 93 2.43 16.53 -7.73
N THR A 94 2.82 16.23 -6.49
CA THR A 94 2.71 17.18 -5.38
C THR A 94 3.94 17.18 -4.49
N GLN A 95 3.89 18.00 -3.44
CA GLN A 95 4.94 18.14 -2.44
C GLN A 95 4.91 17.00 -1.43
N ILE A 96 6.03 16.73 -0.78
CA ILE A 96 6.13 15.81 0.36
C ILE A 96 5.04 16.13 1.40
N ALA A 97 4.53 15.09 2.04
CA ALA A 97 3.49 15.10 3.09
C ALA A 97 2.07 15.48 2.64
N ARG A 98 1.81 15.81 1.38
CA ARG A 98 0.48 16.17 0.89
C ARG A 98 -0.40 14.95 0.67
N ILE A 99 -1.62 15.00 1.20
CA ILE A 99 -2.66 13.97 1.06
C ILE A 99 -3.78 14.54 0.18
N GLY A 100 -4.06 13.92 -0.98
CA GLY A 100 -5.16 14.30 -1.86
C GLY A 100 -5.12 15.75 -2.39
N LYS A 101 -4.00 16.45 -2.27
CA LYS A 101 -3.82 17.84 -2.70
C LYS A 101 -2.71 17.98 -3.74
N ASN A 102 -2.88 18.91 -4.68
CA ASN A 102 -1.85 19.25 -5.65
C ASN A 102 -0.73 20.12 -5.02
N ALA A 103 0.29 20.45 -5.83
CA ALA A 103 1.43 21.26 -5.38
C ALA A 103 1.07 22.71 -4.96
N ALA A 104 -0.15 23.18 -5.28
CA ALA A 104 -0.69 24.46 -4.84
C ALA A 104 -1.64 24.33 -3.63
N ASP A 105 -1.56 23.22 -2.90
CA ASP A 105 -2.38 22.88 -1.72
C ASP A 105 -3.89 22.87 -1.96
N GLN A 106 -4.33 22.64 -3.22
CA GLN A 106 -5.74 22.53 -3.55
C GLN A 106 -6.16 21.06 -3.57
N PRO A 107 -7.31 20.68 -2.98
CA PRO A 107 -7.86 19.34 -3.07
C PRO A 107 -8.06 18.90 -4.52
N VAL A 108 -7.71 17.66 -4.82
CA VAL A 108 -7.87 17.06 -6.16
C VAL A 108 -8.69 15.79 -6.04
N LYS A 109 -9.75 15.69 -6.84
CA LYS A 109 -10.64 14.53 -6.81
C LYS A 109 -9.88 13.24 -7.11
N THR A 110 -10.04 12.24 -6.28
CA THR A 110 -9.36 10.95 -6.39
C THR A 110 -10.07 10.00 -7.36
N VAL A 111 -9.38 8.94 -7.78
CA VAL A 111 -9.99 7.83 -8.54
C VAL A 111 -11.11 7.17 -7.75
N LEU A 112 -10.93 6.97 -6.44
CA LEU A 112 -11.93 6.38 -5.56
C LEU A 112 -13.19 7.26 -5.50
N GLU A 113 -13.04 8.56 -5.25
CA GLU A 113 -14.15 9.50 -5.25
C GLU A 113 -14.84 9.59 -6.62
N SER A 114 -14.08 9.48 -7.70
CA SER A 114 -14.61 9.47 -9.07
C SER A 114 -15.42 8.21 -9.33
N ALA A 115 -14.91 7.06 -8.90
CA ALA A 115 -15.60 5.77 -8.99
C ALA A 115 -16.89 5.77 -8.18
N ALA A 116 -16.85 6.23 -6.92
CA ALA A 116 -18.04 6.35 -6.07
C ALA A 116 -19.11 7.27 -6.70
N ALA A 117 -18.69 8.44 -7.24
CA ALA A 117 -19.61 9.36 -7.91
C ALA A 117 -20.23 8.79 -9.18
N ALA A 118 -19.56 7.86 -9.86
CA ALA A 118 -20.06 7.14 -11.03
C ALA A 118 -20.90 5.91 -10.67
N GLY A 119 -21.05 5.58 -9.38
CA GLY A 119 -21.86 4.46 -8.89
C GLY A 119 -21.12 3.14 -8.75
N TYR A 120 -19.80 3.13 -8.87
CA TYR A 120 -18.97 1.99 -8.46
C TYR A 120 -18.95 1.88 -6.95
N ARG A 121 -18.86 0.67 -6.42
CA ARG A 121 -18.49 0.49 -5.01
C ARG A 121 -17.01 0.74 -4.80
N THR A 122 -16.63 1.11 -3.59
CA THR A 122 -15.26 1.51 -3.31
C THR A 122 -14.75 0.93 -2.00
N GLY A 123 -13.46 0.57 -1.97
CA GLY A 123 -12.83 -0.02 -0.80
C GLY A 123 -11.38 0.39 -0.60
N ILE A 124 -10.99 0.38 0.67
CA ILE A 124 -9.62 0.61 1.14
C ILE A 124 -9.28 -0.48 2.16
N VAL A 125 -8.18 -1.17 1.95
CA VAL A 125 -7.61 -2.15 2.88
C VAL A 125 -6.15 -1.79 3.12
N SER A 126 -5.70 -1.76 4.37
CA SER A 126 -4.29 -1.48 4.69
C SER A 126 -3.85 -2.24 5.94
N THR A 127 -2.57 -2.57 6.04
CA THR A 127 -1.94 -3.02 7.30
C THR A 127 -1.46 -1.84 8.16
N ALA A 128 -1.53 -0.60 7.66
CA ALA A 128 -1.33 0.62 8.45
C ALA A 128 -2.59 1.05 9.20
N SER A 129 -2.47 2.16 9.96
CA SER A 129 -3.62 3.00 10.27
C SER A 129 -4.31 3.43 8.98
N VAL A 130 -5.64 3.37 8.92
CA VAL A 130 -6.40 3.85 7.76
C VAL A 130 -6.26 5.37 7.55
N THR A 131 -5.72 6.09 8.54
CA THR A 131 -5.40 7.51 8.46
C THR A 131 -3.97 7.78 7.98
N ASP A 132 -3.13 6.74 7.85
CA ASP A 132 -1.78 6.90 7.30
C ASP A 132 -1.82 7.27 5.81
N ALA A 133 -0.67 7.64 5.29
CA ALA A 133 -0.52 8.34 4.01
C ALA A 133 -1.22 7.65 2.83
N SER A 134 -0.90 6.38 2.56
CA SER A 134 -1.38 5.69 1.36
C SER A 134 -2.88 5.45 1.38
N PRO A 135 -3.50 4.89 2.44
CA PRO A 135 -4.94 4.71 2.47
C PRO A 135 -5.68 6.05 2.48
N ALA A 136 -5.19 7.05 3.24
CA ALA A 136 -5.81 8.36 3.32
C ALA A 136 -5.82 9.11 1.98
N ALA A 137 -4.78 8.97 1.15
CA ALA A 137 -4.67 9.68 -0.12
C ALA A 137 -5.78 9.35 -1.12
N PHE A 138 -6.51 8.26 -0.95
CA PHE A 138 -7.63 7.88 -1.81
C PHE A 138 -8.96 8.51 -1.40
N ALA A 139 -9.11 9.00 -0.15
CA ALA A 139 -10.40 9.47 0.36
C ALA A 139 -10.32 10.68 1.31
N ALA A 140 -9.15 11.32 1.46
CA ALA A 140 -8.97 12.49 2.30
C ALA A 140 -8.06 13.54 1.63
N HIS A 141 -8.13 14.78 2.14
CA HIS A 141 -7.40 15.93 1.58
C HIS A 141 -6.89 16.80 2.73
N VAL A 142 -5.59 16.67 3.06
CA VAL A 142 -4.93 17.51 4.06
C VAL A 142 -3.53 17.92 3.60
N THR A 143 -3.05 19.06 4.12
CA THR A 143 -1.77 19.64 3.73
C THR A 143 -0.58 18.85 4.29
N ILE A 144 -0.74 18.22 5.46
CA ILE A 144 0.31 17.42 6.10
C ILE A 144 -0.28 16.07 6.55
N ARG A 145 0.34 14.96 6.15
CA ARG A 145 -0.07 13.60 6.51
C ARG A 145 -0.22 13.35 8.03
N ALA A 146 0.46 14.14 8.87
CA ALA A 146 0.34 14.07 10.32
C ALA A 146 -0.97 14.66 10.88
N CYS A 147 -1.82 15.29 10.04
CA CYS A 147 -3.12 15.83 10.44
C CYS A 147 -4.20 14.72 10.48
N GLU A 148 -3.90 13.64 11.19
CA GLU A 148 -4.67 12.40 11.17
C GLU A 148 -6.00 12.47 11.93
N ASN A 149 -6.06 13.30 12.99
CA ASN A 149 -7.22 13.37 13.89
C ASN A 149 -7.52 14.82 14.36
N PRO A 150 -8.65 15.08 15.03
CA PRO A 150 -9.06 16.42 15.45
C PRO A 150 -8.07 17.15 16.38
N VAL A 151 -7.16 16.41 17.03
CA VAL A 151 -6.11 16.97 17.88
C VAL A 151 -4.88 17.31 17.04
N THR A 152 -4.36 16.34 16.27
CA THR A 152 -3.12 16.51 15.50
C THR A 152 -3.26 17.49 14.33
N ILE A 153 -4.46 17.70 13.80
CA ILE A 153 -4.70 18.73 12.77
C ILE A 153 -4.38 20.15 13.27
N ARG A 154 -4.35 20.36 14.60
CA ARG A 154 -4.01 21.64 15.26
C ARG A 154 -2.53 21.78 15.58
N GLY A 155 -1.71 20.77 15.23
CA GLY A 155 -0.29 20.70 15.51
C GLY A 155 0.04 19.69 16.60
N GLY A 156 1.32 19.45 16.77
CA GLY A 156 1.82 18.47 17.73
C GLY A 156 3.22 18.00 17.40
N GLU A 157 3.50 16.76 17.77
CA GLU A 157 4.76 16.08 17.46
C GLU A 157 4.46 14.78 16.72
N LYS A 158 5.15 14.55 15.60
CA LYS A 158 5.12 13.31 14.85
C LYS A 158 6.54 12.97 14.39
N TYR A 159 6.96 11.71 14.53
CA TYR A 159 8.31 11.25 14.19
C TYR A 159 9.44 12.02 14.90
N GLY A 160 9.19 12.51 16.12
CA GLY A 160 10.16 13.31 16.89
C GLY A 160 10.35 14.75 16.39
N VAL A 161 9.46 15.23 15.52
CA VAL A 161 9.46 16.59 14.97
C VAL A 161 8.16 17.30 15.32
N THR A 162 8.28 18.52 15.86
CA THR A 162 7.12 19.39 16.09
C THR A 162 6.64 20.01 14.79
N PHE A 163 5.33 20.05 14.55
CA PHE A 163 4.69 20.69 13.39
C PHE A 163 3.50 21.56 13.81
N ASP A 164 3.17 22.56 12.99
CA ASP A 164 2.17 23.59 13.31
C ASP A 164 0.73 23.16 12.97
N GLY A 165 0.51 21.92 12.50
CA GLY A 165 -0.79 21.43 12.07
C GLY A 165 -1.16 21.83 10.64
N CYS A 166 -2.46 21.74 10.35
CA CYS A 166 -3.06 22.06 9.05
C CYS A 166 -4.17 23.11 9.25
N PRO A 167 -3.85 24.37 9.56
CA PRO A 167 -4.86 25.37 9.90
C PRO A 167 -5.87 25.64 8.78
N GLU A 168 -5.45 25.53 7.52
CA GLU A 168 -6.33 25.67 6.36
C GLU A 168 -7.31 24.51 6.18
N ASP A 169 -7.04 23.35 6.77
CA ASP A 169 -7.87 22.15 6.69
C ASP A 169 -8.87 22.06 7.85
N LEU A 170 -8.75 22.93 8.87
CA LEU A 170 -9.70 23.00 9.97
C LEU A 170 -11.10 23.39 9.49
N LYS A 171 -12.14 22.72 10.00
CA LYS A 171 -13.55 23.00 9.63
C LYS A 171 -13.96 24.43 9.94
N GLU A 172 -13.48 25.01 11.06
CA GLU A 172 -13.73 26.41 11.40
C GLU A 172 -13.11 27.42 10.43
N ASN A 173 -12.10 27.01 9.67
CA ASN A 173 -11.47 27.81 8.61
C ASN A 173 -12.01 27.49 7.20
N GLY A 174 -13.03 26.62 7.10
CA GLY A 174 -13.66 26.21 5.85
C GLY A 174 -13.01 24.99 5.20
N GLY A 175 -12.08 24.33 5.89
CA GLY A 175 -11.48 23.06 5.48
C GLY A 175 -12.39 21.86 5.75
N MET A 176 -11.91 20.67 5.38
CA MET A 176 -12.69 19.43 5.49
C MET A 176 -12.48 18.68 6.82
N GLY A 177 -11.60 19.16 7.68
CA GLY A 177 -11.23 18.50 8.93
C GLY A 177 -10.05 17.54 8.76
N SER A 178 -9.72 16.85 9.83
CA SER A 178 -8.66 15.84 9.88
C SER A 178 -8.96 14.63 9.00
N ILE A 179 -7.94 13.80 8.74
CA ILE A 179 -8.09 12.58 7.92
C ILE A 179 -9.17 11.67 8.50
N SER A 180 -9.16 11.38 9.81
CA SER A 180 -10.17 10.51 10.43
C SER A 180 -11.59 11.06 10.32
N GLU A 181 -11.78 12.39 10.45
CA GLU A 181 -13.08 13.02 10.27
C GLU A 181 -13.59 12.91 8.82
N GLN A 182 -12.68 13.07 7.84
CA GLN A 182 -13.02 12.91 6.43
C GLN A 182 -13.39 11.46 6.11
N LEU A 183 -12.60 10.47 6.55
CA LEU A 183 -12.89 9.05 6.36
C LEU A 183 -14.21 8.61 7.01
N ALA A 184 -14.53 9.13 8.18
CA ALA A 184 -15.78 8.84 8.89
C ALA A 184 -17.04 9.15 8.06
N VAL A 185 -16.98 10.19 7.21
CA VAL A 185 -18.11 10.64 6.39
C VAL A 185 -17.92 10.36 4.90
N ALA A 186 -16.76 9.86 4.48
CA ALA A 186 -16.47 9.56 3.07
C ALA A 186 -17.45 8.55 2.49
N ASN A 187 -17.81 8.70 1.22
CA ASN A 187 -18.62 7.72 0.51
C ASN A 187 -17.76 6.54 0.04
N VAL A 188 -17.29 5.74 1.00
CA VAL A 188 -16.50 4.52 0.79
C VAL A 188 -17.25 3.36 1.41
N ASP A 189 -17.46 2.27 0.68
CA ASP A 189 -18.29 1.14 1.14
C ASP A 189 -17.56 0.31 2.21
N VAL A 190 -16.23 0.11 2.08
CA VAL A 190 -15.44 -0.65 3.04
C VAL A 190 -14.06 -0.04 3.26
N ILE A 191 -13.70 0.20 4.52
CA ILE A 191 -12.37 0.64 4.96
C ILE A 191 -11.90 -0.32 6.04
N LEU A 192 -10.76 -1.00 5.86
CA LEU A 192 -10.22 -1.96 6.82
C LEU A 192 -8.74 -1.68 7.10
N GLY A 193 -8.36 -1.65 8.37
CA GLY A 193 -6.97 -1.48 8.78
C GLY A 193 -6.82 -1.25 10.29
N GLY A 194 -5.77 -0.54 10.68
CA GLY A 194 -5.57 -0.03 12.03
C GLY A 194 -6.09 1.41 12.21
N GLY A 195 -5.72 2.07 13.32
CA GLY A 195 -5.94 3.51 13.52
C GLY A 195 -7.08 3.88 14.45
N MET A 196 -7.52 2.99 15.33
CA MET A 196 -8.56 3.27 16.32
C MET A 196 -8.27 4.54 17.12
N GLU A 197 -7.00 4.79 17.51
CA GLU A 197 -6.63 5.97 18.29
C GLU A 197 -7.01 7.28 17.60
N HIS A 198 -6.96 7.34 16.27
CA HIS A 198 -7.31 8.54 15.50
C HIS A 198 -8.82 8.73 15.38
N PHE A 199 -9.60 7.67 15.47
CA PHE A 199 -11.07 7.74 15.43
C PHE A 199 -11.70 8.08 16.79
N VAL A 200 -11.03 7.73 17.90
CA VAL A 200 -11.49 8.08 19.26
C VAL A 200 -10.88 9.39 19.78
N ALA A 201 -9.88 9.94 19.10
CA ALA A 201 -9.30 11.23 19.46
C ALA A 201 -10.36 12.33 19.44
N GLN A 202 -10.39 13.15 20.50
CA GLN A 202 -11.36 14.19 20.68
C GLN A 202 -10.69 15.53 20.98
N TYR A 203 -11.11 16.57 20.30
CA TYR A 203 -10.73 17.94 20.61
C TYR A 203 -11.89 18.64 21.31
N GLU A 204 -11.66 19.12 22.54
CA GLU A 204 -12.67 19.78 23.39
C GLU A 204 -13.97 18.94 23.51
N SER A 205 -15.10 19.50 23.05
CA SER A 205 -16.43 18.87 23.08
C SER A 205 -16.90 18.39 21.70
N ASP A 206 -16.04 18.47 20.68
CA ASP A 206 -16.41 18.04 19.33
C ASP A 206 -16.63 16.52 19.27
N PRO A 207 -17.52 16.03 18.39
CA PRO A 207 -17.72 14.61 18.23
C PRO A 207 -16.42 13.95 17.70
N THR A 208 -16.12 12.76 18.20
CA THR A 208 -15.02 11.94 17.66
C THR A 208 -15.34 11.49 16.24
N ALA A 209 -14.31 11.15 15.43
CA ALA A 209 -14.52 10.57 14.10
C ALA A 209 -15.33 9.26 14.18
N LEU A 210 -15.14 8.47 15.25
CA LEU A 210 -15.93 7.27 15.51
C LEU A 210 -17.43 7.59 15.68
N ALA A 211 -17.76 8.63 16.46
CA ALA A 211 -19.14 9.07 16.64
C ALA A 211 -19.74 9.58 15.32
N LEU A 212 -18.99 10.36 14.55
CA LEU A 212 -19.42 10.82 13.21
C LEU A 212 -19.73 9.64 12.27
N ALA A 213 -18.87 8.62 12.23
CA ALA A 213 -19.12 7.42 11.43
C ALA A 213 -20.41 6.69 11.84
N GLN A 214 -20.62 6.53 13.16
CA GLN A 214 -21.83 5.87 13.70
C GLN A 214 -23.10 6.68 13.41
N GLU A 215 -23.05 8.01 13.48
CA GLU A 215 -24.17 8.87 13.10
C GLU A 215 -24.54 8.75 11.61
N GLN A 216 -23.58 8.43 10.76
CA GLN A 216 -23.80 8.14 9.33
C GLN A 216 -24.27 6.69 9.08
N GLY A 217 -24.51 5.91 10.12
CA GLY A 217 -24.95 4.52 10.02
C GLY A 217 -23.84 3.54 9.57
N VAL A 218 -22.58 3.91 9.73
CA VAL A 218 -21.42 3.05 9.42
C VAL A 218 -21.31 1.97 10.48
N THR A 219 -21.15 0.70 10.06
CA THR A 219 -20.82 -0.40 10.96
C THR A 219 -19.33 -0.37 11.27
N VAL A 220 -18.96 -0.27 12.54
CA VAL A 220 -17.56 -0.28 12.98
C VAL A 220 -17.18 -1.66 13.52
N LEU A 221 -16.13 -2.26 12.99
CA LEU A 221 -15.58 -3.56 13.40
C LEU A 221 -14.24 -3.33 14.12
N THR A 222 -14.03 -4.03 15.23
CA THR A 222 -12.80 -3.92 16.03
C THR A 222 -12.10 -5.26 16.27
N GLU A 223 -12.81 -6.36 15.99
CA GLU A 223 -12.33 -7.70 16.23
C GLU A 223 -12.22 -8.48 14.92
N ARG A 224 -11.16 -9.28 14.77
CA ARG A 224 -10.93 -10.13 13.59
C ARG A 224 -12.14 -10.99 13.24
N ASP A 225 -12.74 -11.60 14.24
CA ASP A 225 -13.85 -12.57 14.06
C ASP A 225 -15.13 -11.90 13.52
N ALA A 226 -15.23 -10.55 13.61
CA ALA A 226 -16.33 -9.82 13.00
C ALA A 226 -16.28 -9.87 11.46
N LEU A 227 -15.15 -10.14 10.84
CA LEU A 227 -14.99 -10.34 9.40
C LEU A 227 -15.54 -11.69 8.89
N GLU A 228 -15.89 -12.61 9.78
CA GLU A 228 -16.58 -13.86 9.42
C GLU A 228 -18.06 -13.63 9.10
N GLN A 229 -18.60 -12.47 9.49
CA GLN A 229 -19.99 -12.10 9.27
C GLN A 229 -20.09 -11.03 8.19
N GLN A 230 -21.17 -11.12 7.43
CA GLN A 230 -21.44 -10.12 6.41
C GLN A 230 -22.26 -8.97 7.02
N HIS A 231 -21.85 -7.75 6.72
CA HIS A 231 -22.50 -6.54 7.17
C HIS A 231 -23.17 -5.81 6.01
N ALA A 232 -24.26 -5.11 6.26
CA ALA A 232 -24.92 -4.28 5.26
C ALA A 232 -24.46 -2.82 5.36
N GLY A 233 -24.49 -2.10 4.24
CA GLY A 233 -24.10 -0.69 4.21
C GLY A 233 -22.59 -0.51 4.33
N ARG A 234 -22.18 0.68 4.77
CA ARG A 234 -20.76 1.04 4.91
C ARG A 234 -20.13 0.38 6.14
N VAL A 235 -18.88 -0.05 6.00
CA VAL A 235 -18.13 -0.75 7.05
C VAL A 235 -16.77 -0.07 7.23
N ILE A 236 -16.39 0.19 8.48
CA ILE A 236 -15.04 0.60 8.88
C ILE A 236 -14.51 -0.42 9.90
N GLY A 237 -13.42 -1.13 9.57
CA GLY A 237 -12.71 -2.04 10.48
C GLY A 237 -11.43 -1.39 11.00
N LEU A 238 -11.30 -1.28 12.32
CA LEU A 238 -10.16 -0.68 13.01
C LEU A 238 -9.62 -1.71 14.01
N PHE A 239 -8.64 -2.51 13.58
CA PHE A 239 -8.20 -3.71 14.30
C PHE A 239 -7.00 -3.49 15.23
N SER A 240 -6.40 -2.30 15.20
CA SER A 240 -5.31 -1.89 16.10
C SER A 240 -5.43 -0.41 16.44
N GLU A 241 -4.75 0.02 17.50
CA GLU A 241 -4.70 1.44 17.90
C GLU A 241 -4.12 2.32 16.78
N ASP A 242 -2.94 1.96 16.24
CA ASP A 242 -2.27 2.59 15.10
C ASP A 242 -2.01 1.53 14.01
N THR A 243 -0.84 1.48 13.41
CA THR A 243 -0.42 0.46 12.43
C THR A 243 -0.54 -0.95 13.01
N MET A 244 -1.05 -1.89 12.24
CA MET A 244 -1.18 -3.29 12.63
C MET A 244 0.21 -3.92 12.84
N PRO A 245 0.39 -4.78 13.85
CA PRO A 245 1.64 -5.53 14.03
C PRO A 245 1.95 -6.40 12.80
N VAL A 246 3.23 -6.49 12.42
CA VAL A 246 3.66 -7.41 11.36
C VAL A 246 3.56 -8.88 11.78
N ALA A 247 3.31 -9.75 10.80
CA ALA A 247 3.14 -11.18 11.05
C ALA A 247 4.43 -11.89 11.52
N TRP A 248 5.59 -11.41 11.09
CA TRP A 248 6.91 -11.98 11.40
C TRP A 248 7.84 -10.93 11.99
N ARG A 249 8.83 -11.41 12.77
CA ARG A 249 9.93 -10.63 13.35
C ARG A 249 11.19 -11.47 13.41
N GLY A 250 12.34 -10.86 13.58
CA GLY A 250 13.55 -11.61 13.90
C GLY A 250 13.48 -12.23 15.29
N THR A 251 14.10 -13.39 15.49
CA THR A 251 14.18 -14.10 16.78
C THR A 251 14.57 -13.13 17.90
N ASN A 252 13.78 -13.11 18.97
CA ASN A 252 13.91 -12.17 20.09
C ASN A 252 13.81 -10.68 19.69
N GLY A 253 13.15 -10.36 18.58
CA GLY A 253 13.02 -8.98 18.07
C GLY A 253 14.32 -8.41 17.50
N ARG A 254 15.28 -9.24 17.10
CA ARG A 254 16.52 -8.79 16.48
C ARG A 254 16.29 -8.21 15.10
N ILE A 255 16.99 -7.12 14.84
CA ILE A 255 17.01 -6.37 13.57
C ILE A 255 18.43 -6.29 13.02
N ALA A 256 18.67 -5.57 11.95
CA ALA A 256 20.01 -5.35 11.40
C ALA A 256 20.94 -4.68 12.42
N GLU A 257 22.18 -5.15 12.51
CA GLU A 257 23.20 -4.73 13.45
C GLU A 257 24.43 -4.19 12.71
N SER A 258 25.24 -3.39 13.41
CA SER A 258 26.49 -2.87 12.87
C SER A 258 27.56 -3.97 12.79
N ILE A 259 28.37 -3.93 11.74
CA ILE A 259 29.57 -4.76 11.62
C ILE A 259 30.65 -4.21 12.55
N GLU A 260 31.26 -5.08 13.35
CA GLU A 260 32.37 -4.70 14.20
C GLU A 260 33.70 -4.79 13.44
N ARG A 261 34.50 -3.73 13.57
CA ARG A 261 35.85 -3.64 13.01
C ARG A 261 36.89 -3.87 14.09
N SER A 262 37.95 -4.63 13.76
CA SER A 262 39.15 -4.63 14.60
C SER A 262 39.85 -3.28 14.55
N TRP A 263 40.70 -2.99 15.53
CA TRP A 263 41.47 -1.73 15.55
C TRP A 263 42.39 -1.55 14.33
N LEU A 264 42.85 -2.65 13.73
CA LEU A 264 43.67 -2.62 12.52
C LEU A 264 42.89 -2.07 11.30
N ASN A 265 41.58 -2.32 11.21
CA ASN A 265 40.74 -1.77 10.15
C ASN A 265 40.60 -0.22 10.23
N HIS A 266 40.85 0.35 11.43
CA HIS A 266 40.88 1.82 11.58
C HIS A 266 42.23 2.42 11.06
N ILE A 267 43.28 1.61 10.92
CA ILE A 267 44.52 2.04 10.31
C ILE A 267 44.44 1.95 8.79
N HIS A 268 43.92 0.81 8.30
CA HIS A 268 43.68 0.59 6.88
C HIS A 268 42.60 -0.47 6.70
N GLU A 269 41.62 -0.18 5.85
CA GLU A 269 40.42 -1.02 5.65
C GLU A 269 40.69 -2.48 5.23
N MET A 270 41.82 -2.74 4.57
CA MET A 270 42.20 -4.07 4.10
C MET A 270 43.03 -4.89 5.09
N ILE A 271 43.36 -4.33 6.25
CA ILE A 271 44.08 -5.07 7.30
C ILE A 271 43.20 -5.22 8.54
N GLY A 272 43.35 -6.34 9.22
CA GLY A 272 42.55 -6.66 10.41
C GLY A 272 41.46 -7.70 10.15
N SER A 273 40.49 -7.76 11.05
CA SER A 273 39.35 -8.68 10.98
C SER A 273 38.04 -7.93 11.14
N ILE A 274 36.98 -8.52 10.58
CA ILE A 274 35.61 -8.04 10.68
C ILE A 274 34.78 -9.09 11.39
N THR A 275 34.04 -8.71 12.43
CA THR A 275 33.04 -9.57 13.07
C THR A 275 31.68 -9.26 12.46
N GLN A 276 31.07 -10.26 11.84
CA GLN A 276 29.70 -10.16 11.29
C GLN A 276 28.67 -10.31 12.42
N PRO A 277 27.51 -9.67 12.32
CA PRO A 277 26.37 -10.00 13.16
C PRO A 277 26.03 -11.48 13.09
N GLU A 278 25.50 -12.02 14.17
CA GLU A 278 24.97 -13.38 14.17
C GLU A 278 23.78 -13.52 13.22
N VAL A 279 23.57 -14.73 12.70
CA VAL A 279 22.44 -15.04 11.84
C VAL A 279 21.12 -14.91 12.62
N ILE A 280 20.11 -14.37 11.98
CA ILE A 280 18.75 -14.15 12.50
C ILE A 280 17.82 -15.16 11.82
N GLU A 281 16.98 -15.83 12.62
CA GLU A 281 15.85 -16.60 12.12
C GLU A 281 14.59 -15.74 12.21
N CYS A 282 13.70 -15.83 11.22
CA CYS A 282 12.41 -15.17 11.31
C CYS A 282 11.41 -16.07 12.05
N GLU A 283 10.71 -15.50 13.02
CA GLU A 283 9.69 -16.18 13.83
C GLU A 283 8.34 -15.47 13.72
N ALA A 284 7.26 -16.19 14.04
CA ALA A 284 5.94 -15.58 14.13
C ALA A 284 5.93 -14.49 15.23
N ASN A 285 5.32 -13.34 14.91
CA ASN A 285 5.16 -12.27 15.89
C ASN A 285 3.91 -12.53 16.76
N PRO A 286 4.07 -12.73 18.07
CA PRO A 286 2.93 -12.98 18.95
C PRO A 286 1.88 -11.85 18.95
N SER A 287 2.29 -10.61 18.72
CA SER A 287 1.38 -9.46 18.66
C SER A 287 0.44 -9.49 17.46
N PHE A 288 0.73 -10.31 16.45
CA PHE A 288 -0.12 -10.49 15.28
C PHE A 288 -1.24 -11.51 15.50
N ALA A 289 -1.21 -12.31 16.57
CA ALA A 289 -2.11 -13.46 16.73
C ALA A 289 -3.60 -13.12 16.69
N GLU A 290 -3.98 -11.94 17.16
CA GLU A 290 -5.37 -11.46 17.20
C GLU A 290 -5.74 -10.57 16.00
N MET A 291 -4.77 -10.27 15.13
CA MET A 291 -5.01 -9.42 13.97
C MET A 291 -5.61 -10.19 12.81
N PRO A 292 -6.51 -9.59 12.00
CA PRO A 292 -6.86 -10.16 10.71
C PRO A 292 -5.65 -10.10 9.78
N SER A 293 -5.44 -11.15 8.99
CA SER A 293 -4.47 -11.11 7.90
C SER A 293 -4.96 -10.23 6.75
N MET A 294 -4.04 -9.75 5.93
CA MET A 294 -4.37 -9.01 4.71
C MET A 294 -5.19 -9.88 3.73
N GLU A 295 -4.94 -11.20 3.70
CA GLU A 295 -5.79 -12.17 2.99
C GLU A 295 -7.24 -12.09 3.47
N THR A 296 -7.46 -12.15 4.80
CA THR A 296 -8.81 -12.12 5.40
C THR A 296 -9.52 -10.81 5.10
N MET A 297 -8.82 -9.67 5.26
CA MET A 297 -9.38 -8.34 4.97
C MET A 297 -9.70 -8.18 3.48
N THR A 298 -8.82 -8.64 2.59
CA THR A 298 -9.03 -8.59 1.13
C THR A 298 -10.23 -9.44 0.72
N ARG A 299 -10.36 -10.64 1.25
CA ARG A 299 -11.49 -11.54 0.97
C ARG A 299 -12.80 -10.89 1.41
N TYR A 300 -12.85 -10.36 2.63
CA TYR A 300 -14.02 -9.64 3.13
C TYR A 300 -14.38 -8.44 2.24
N ALA A 301 -13.39 -7.61 1.86
CA ALA A 301 -13.61 -6.44 1.02
C ALA A 301 -14.17 -6.83 -0.36
N LEU A 302 -13.62 -7.84 -1.01
CA LEU A 302 -14.10 -8.33 -2.30
C LEU A 302 -15.54 -8.86 -2.20
N ASP A 303 -15.83 -9.70 -1.19
CA ASP A 303 -17.18 -10.21 -0.94
C ASP A 303 -18.19 -9.08 -0.66
N HIS A 304 -17.76 -8.03 0.06
CA HIS A 304 -18.62 -6.89 0.37
C HIS A 304 -18.88 -6.02 -0.86
N LEU A 305 -17.86 -5.77 -1.68
CA LEU A 305 -17.94 -4.89 -2.85
C LEU A 305 -18.65 -5.53 -4.05
N SER A 306 -18.56 -6.86 -4.20
CA SER A 306 -19.17 -7.56 -5.33
C SER A 306 -20.64 -7.94 -5.10
N ARG A 307 -21.11 -7.99 -3.84
CA ARG A 307 -22.46 -8.46 -3.53
C ARG A 307 -23.53 -7.50 -4.06
N ASP A 308 -24.51 -8.02 -4.83
CA ASP A 308 -25.61 -7.24 -5.41
C ASP A 308 -25.10 -5.95 -6.10
N ASN A 309 -24.05 -6.07 -6.90
CA ASN A 309 -23.37 -4.97 -7.56
C ASN A 309 -23.17 -5.27 -9.05
N ASP A 310 -23.97 -4.65 -9.89
CA ASP A 310 -23.93 -4.82 -11.35
C ASP A 310 -22.99 -3.81 -12.04
N LYS A 311 -22.40 -2.88 -11.28
CA LYS A 311 -21.51 -1.82 -11.83
C LYS A 311 -20.05 -2.20 -11.75
N GLY A 312 -19.64 -2.88 -10.70
CA GLY A 312 -18.25 -3.17 -10.36
C GLY A 312 -17.69 -2.26 -9.25
N PHE A 313 -16.38 -2.30 -9.04
CA PHE A 313 -15.78 -1.60 -7.91
C PHE A 313 -14.35 -1.09 -8.18
N PHE A 314 -13.90 -0.18 -7.31
CA PHE A 314 -12.50 0.19 -7.11
C PHE A 314 -12.05 -0.22 -5.71
N LEU A 315 -10.97 -0.98 -5.61
CA LEU A 315 -10.36 -1.41 -4.36
C LEU A 315 -8.88 -1.09 -4.35
N THR A 316 -8.41 -0.38 -3.32
CA THR A 316 -6.99 -0.26 -3.02
C THR A 316 -6.62 -1.11 -1.81
N ILE A 317 -5.50 -1.81 -1.89
CA ILE A 317 -4.97 -2.70 -0.85
C ILE A 317 -3.53 -2.31 -0.61
N GLU A 318 -3.14 -2.06 0.63
CA GLU A 318 -1.79 -1.66 0.98
C GLU A 318 -1.13 -2.61 1.97
N SER A 319 0.07 -3.07 1.63
CA SER A 319 1.02 -3.72 2.53
C SER A 319 2.00 -2.66 3.04
N ALA A 320 1.66 -2.02 4.15
CA ALA A 320 2.33 -0.81 4.63
C ALA A 320 3.68 -1.06 5.30
N SER A 321 3.84 -2.22 5.93
CA SER A 321 5.00 -2.45 6.79
C SER A 321 6.20 -3.06 6.08
N ILE A 322 6.20 -3.14 4.75
CA ILE A 322 7.44 -3.34 3.99
C ILE A 322 8.34 -2.13 4.22
N ASP A 323 7.79 -0.91 4.09
CA ASP A 323 8.46 0.35 4.34
C ASP A 323 8.79 0.56 5.83
N LYS A 324 7.78 0.49 6.71
CA LYS A 324 7.96 0.74 8.15
C LYS A 324 9.03 -0.15 8.76
N LYS A 325 9.08 -1.43 8.35
CA LYS A 325 10.10 -2.38 8.81
C LYS A 325 11.46 -2.17 8.14
N SER A 326 11.50 -1.62 6.94
CA SER A 326 12.76 -1.17 6.34
C SER A 326 13.32 0.07 7.05
N HIS A 327 12.49 1.02 7.46
CA HIS A 327 12.88 2.12 8.35
C HIS A 327 13.49 1.63 9.67
N GLU A 328 12.92 0.60 10.27
CA GLU A 328 13.43 -0.06 11.48
C GLU A 328 14.62 -0.98 11.21
N ARG A 329 14.91 -1.29 9.95
CA ARG A 329 15.92 -2.28 9.50
C ARG A 329 15.59 -3.70 9.96
N ASP A 330 14.30 -4.01 10.04
CA ASP A 330 13.75 -5.34 10.36
C ASP A 330 13.44 -6.12 9.09
N ALA A 331 14.41 -6.87 8.58
CA ALA A 331 14.26 -7.66 7.37
C ALA A 331 13.19 -8.76 7.51
N CYS A 332 13.03 -9.37 8.69
CA CYS A 332 12.00 -10.38 8.91
C CYS A 332 10.58 -9.79 8.87
N GLY A 333 10.41 -8.60 9.45
CA GLY A 333 9.15 -7.86 9.36
C GLY A 333 8.78 -7.54 7.93
N SER A 334 9.70 -6.96 7.14
CA SER A 334 9.47 -6.67 5.71
C SER A 334 9.14 -7.93 4.90
N ILE A 335 9.85 -9.05 5.13
CA ILE A 335 9.56 -10.33 4.45
C ILE A 335 8.17 -10.86 4.84
N GLY A 336 7.77 -10.71 6.10
CA GLY A 336 6.43 -11.08 6.58
C GLY A 336 5.32 -10.28 5.90
N GLU A 337 5.55 -9.00 5.64
CA GLU A 337 4.62 -8.14 4.92
C GLU A 337 4.56 -8.47 3.42
N ILE A 338 5.69 -8.80 2.78
CA ILE A 338 5.70 -9.29 1.39
C ILE A 338 4.89 -10.59 1.28
N LYS A 339 4.96 -11.47 2.27
CA LYS A 339 4.11 -12.66 2.33
C LYS A 339 2.63 -12.29 2.38
N GLN A 340 2.23 -11.32 3.20
CA GLN A 340 0.84 -10.86 3.27
C GLN A 340 0.37 -10.23 1.94
N LEU A 341 1.24 -9.49 1.25
CA LEU A 341 0.97 -8.95 -0.09
C LEU A 341 0.71 -10.08 -1.10
N GLU A 342 1.54 -11.13 -1.10
CA GLU A 342 1.36 -12.31 -1.96
C GLU A 342 0.04 -13.04 -1.66
N GLU A 343 -0.36 -13.12 -0.40
CA GLU A 343 -1.62 -13.74 0.03
C GLU A 343 -2.84 -12.91 -0.41
N ALA A 344 -2.78 -11.60 -0.30
CA ALA A 344 -3.82 -10.70 -0.84
C ALA A 344 -3.90 -10.76 -2.36
N LEU A 345 -2.75 -10.82 -3.05
CA LEU A 345 -2.71 -11.01 -4.50
C LEU A 345 -3.34 -12.33 -4.93
N ALA A 346 -3.12 -13.41 -4.18
CA ALA A 346 -3.75 -14.70 -4.46
C ALA A 346 -5.29 -14.58 -4.43
N VAL A 347 -5.83 -13.92 -3.41
CA VAL A 347 -7.28 -13.68 -3.29
C VAL A 347 -7.80 -12.83 -4.45
N ALA A 348 -7.07 -11.79 -4.84
CA ALA A 348 -7.44 -10.93 -5.97
C ALA A 348 -7.41 -11.70 -7.31
N MET A 349 -6.43 -12.55 -7.52
CA MET A 349 -6.32 -13.38 -8.73
C MET A 349 -7.40 -14.46 -8.78
N ASP A 350 -7.75 -15.08 -7.65
CA ASP A 350 -8.87 -16.03 -7.56
C ASP A 350 -10.18 -15.33 -7.95
N TYR A 351 -10.43 -14.12 -7.42
CA TYR A 351 -11.58 -13.33 -7.79
C TYR A 351 -11.61 -13.01 -9.30
N ALA A 352 -10.50 -12.54 -9.86
CA ALA A 352 -10.40 -12.20 -11.28
C ALA A 352 -10.57 -13.42 -12.20
N SER A 353 -10.25 -14.63 -11.75
CA SER A 353 -10.45 -15.86 -12.53
C SER A 353 -11.93 -16.17 -12.77
N GLU A 354 -12.80 -15.73 -11.88
CA GLU A 354 -14.26 -15.85 -11.96
C GLU A 354 -14.91 -14.60 -12.56
N ASN A 355 -14.23 -13.45 -12.50
CA ASN A 355 -14.69 -12.13 -12.94
C ASN A 355 -13.69 -11.51 -13.91
N PRO A 356 -13.72 -11.88 -15.20
CA PRO A 356 -12.65 -11.59 -16.16
C PRO A 356 -12.42 -10.09 -16.46
N ASN A 357 -13.42 -9.21 -16.21
CA ASN A 357 -13.25 -7.76 -16.37
C ASN A 357 -12.66 -7.10 -15.11
N THR A 358 -11.72 -7.75 -14.48
CA THR A 358 -11.03 -7.26 -13.28
C THR A 358 -9.57 -6.94 -13.60
N LEU A 359 -9.22 -5.66 -13.55
CA LEU A 359 -7.83 -5.20 -13.64
C LEU A 359 -7.16 -5.30 -12.28
N ILE A 360 -6.11 -6.11 -12.18
CA ILE A 360 -5.24 -6.17 -11.00
C ILE A 360 -3.92 -5.53 -11.35
N MET A 361 -3.49 -4.57 -10.53
CA MET A 361 -2.17 -3.95 -10.60
C MET A 361 -1.49 -4.06 -9.24
N VAL A 362 -0.19 -4.39 -9.26
CA VAL A 362 0.66 -4.37 -8.06
C VAL A 362 1.84 -3.46 -8.34
N THR A 363 2.05 -2.46 -7.49
CA THR A 363 3.17 -1.54 -7.59
C THR A 363 3.57 -1.07 -6.19
N ALA A 364 4.51 -0.14 -6.12
CA ALA A 364 4.84 0.57 -4.90
C ALA A 364 4.57 2.07 -5.05
N ASP A 365 4.52 2.74 -3.94
CA ASP A 365 4.44 4.19 -3.85
C ASP A 365 5.85 4.81 -4.02
N HIS A 366 6.89 4.28 -3.39
CA HIS A 366 8.30 4.63 -3.57
C HIS A 366 9.21 3.41 -3.32
N SER A 367 10.51 3.57 -3.53
CA SER A 367 11.53 2.59 -3.18
C SER A 367 12.11 2.87 -1.79
N GLN A 368 12.62 1.83 -1.13
CA GLN A 368 13.19 1.91 0.21
C GLN A 368 14.60 1.31 0.22
N ALA A 369 15.35 1.62 1.30
CA ALA A 369 16.66 1.02 1.52
C ALA A 369 16.52 -0.45 1.92
N ALA A 370 17.16 -1.28 1.19
CA ALA A 370 17.56 -2.65 1.48
C ALA A 370 18.38 -3.12 0.28
N GLN A 371 19.52 -3.74 0.53
CA GLN A 371 20.32 -4.30 -0.56
C GLN A 371 20.80 -5.69 -0.17
N ILE A 372 20.61 -6.68 -1.05
CA ILE A 372 21.20 -8.01 -0.87
C ILE A 372 22.66 -7.93 -1.24
N VAL A 373 23.53 -8.24 -0.28
CA VAL A 373 24.99 -8.16 -0.45
C VAL A 373 25.65 -9.50 -0.12
N PRO A 374 26.89 -9.77 -0.64
CA PRO A 374 27.57 -11.04 -0.38
C PRO A 374 27.78 -11.33 1.12
N ASP A 375 27.62 -12.59 1.52
CA ASP A 375 27.89 -13.06 2.89
C ASP A 375 29.06 -14.02 2.97
N PRO A 376 30.18 -13.68 3.58
CA PRO A 376 30.59 -12.34 4.02
C PRO A 376 31.24 -11.53 2.90
N THR A 377 31.63 -12.14 1.79
CA THR A 377 32.34 -11.50 0.68
C THR A 377 32.25 -12.36 -0.60
N LEU A 378 32.32 -11.73 -1.77
CA LEU A 378 32.51 -12.41 -3.06
C LEU A 378 33.91 -13.04 -3.19
N TYR A 379 34.86 -12.63 -2.37
CA TYR A 379 36.26 -13.05 -2.43
C TYR A 379 36.54 -14.19 -1.47
N THR A 380 35.71 -15.23 -1.46
CA THR A 380 35.85 -16.38 -0.55
C THR A 380 37.21 -17.10 -0.68
N SER A 381 37.82 -17.04 -1.85
CA SER A 381 39.18 -17.59 -2.10
C SER A 381 40.31 -16.64 -1.70
N LEU A 382 40.01 -15.40 -1.36
CA LEU A 382 40.96 -14.36 -0.94
C LEU A 382 40.45 -13.80 0.37
N PRO A 383 41.19 -13.92 1.47
CA PRO A 383 40.73 -13.47 2.79
C PRO A 383 40.79 -11.93 2.94
N ILE A 384 40.10 -11.24 2.03
CA ILE A 384 39.99 -9.78 2.07
C ILE A 384 38.81 -9.42 2.96
N PRO A 385 39.00 -8.71 4.06
CA PRO A 385 37.90 -8.22 4.88
C PRO A 385 37.10 -7.17 4.11
N VAL A 386 35.83 -7.45 3.83
CA VAL A 386 34.92 -6.50 3.17
C VAL A 386 34.01 -5.89 4.23
N PHE A 387 34.20 -4.61 4.43
CA PHE A 387 33.36 -3.81 5.31
C PHE A 387 32.18 -3.22 4.52
N SER A 388 30.95 -3.54 4.93
CA SER A 388 29.74 -2.88 4.44
C SER A 388 29.37 -1.74 5.39
N PRO A 389 29.16 -0.51 4.88
CA PRO A 389 28.68 0.59 5.72
C PRO A 389 27.24 0.31 6.21
N GLY A 390 26.80 1.07 7.22
CA GLY A 390 25.46 0.93 7.79
C GLY A 390 25.29 -0.34 8.64
N LYS A 391 24.08 -0.86 8.65
CA LYS A 391 23.72 -2.06 9.41
C LYS A 391 23.42 -3.24 8.47
N VAL A 392 23.56 -4.44 9.00
CA VAL A 392 23.40 -5.70 8.25
C VAL A 392 22.51 -6.67 9.03
N ALA A 393 21.48 -7.19 8.37
CA ALA A 393 20.73 -8.36 8.80
C ALA A 393 21.23 -9.59 8.03
N ARG A 394 21.60 -10.65 8.73
CA ARG A 394 21.96 -11.94 8.16
C ARG A 394 20.85 -12.93 8.43
N ILE A 395 20.00 -13.18 7.43
CA ILE A 395 18.77 -13.95 7.59
C ILE A 395 19.02 -15.40 7.16
N ALA A 396 18.74 -16.36 8.07
CA ALA A 396 18.70 -17.77 7.71
C ALA A 396 17.52 -18.04 6.77
N THR A 397 17.80 -18.54 5.57
CA THR A 397 16.72 -18.90 4.63
C THR A 397 16.30 -20.36 4.86
N PRO A 398 15.04 -20.74 4.56
CA PRO A 398 14.59 -22.14 4.64
C PRO A 398 15.40 -23.12 3.80
N GLU A 399 16.12 -22.66 2.78
CA GLU A 399 17.04 -23.47 1.97
C GLU A 399 18.36 -23.79 2.67
N GLY A 400 18.60 -23.22 3.87
CA GLY A 400 19.84 -23.42 4.64
C GLY A 400 20.98 -22.49 4.22
N SER A 401 20.70 -21.45 3.45
CA SER A 401 21.62 -20.36 3.09
C SER A 401 21.47 -19.16 4.03
N VAL A 402 22.40 -18.22 3.95
CA VAL A 402 22.30 -16.93 4.61
C VAL A 402 22.09 -15.85 3.57
N MET A 403 20.97 -15.15 3.65
CA MET A 403 20.71 -13.94 2.89
C MET A 403 21.14 -12.73 3.71
N ARG A 404 22.13 -12.00 3.22
CA ARG A 404 22.66 -10.83 3.89
C ARG A 404 22.07 -9.57 3.29
N ILE A 405 21.36 -8.80 4.12
CA ILE A 405 20.65 -7.58 3.74
C ILE A 405 21.33 -6.39 4.41
N ASN A 406 21.70 -5.39 3.64
CA ASN A 406 22.38 -4.19 4.07
C ASN A 406 21.46 -2.97 4.02
N TYR A 407 21.47 -2.19 5.09
CA TYR A 407 20.79 -0.91 5.26
C TYR A 407 21.83 0.17 5.51
N ALA A 408 22.01 1.08 4.54
CA ALA A 408 23.16 1.98 4.53
C ALA A 408 22.88 3.35 3.91
N THR A 409 21.63 3.80 3.80
CA THR A 409 21.30 5.13 3.29
C THR A 409 21.69 6.23 4.28
N ASN A 410 21.65 5.92 5.58
CA ASN A 410 22.11 6.81 6.64
C ASN A 410 22.58 6.04 7.89
N ASN A 411 22.99 6.79 8.94
CA ASN A 411 23.44 6.25 10.23
C ASN A 411 22.57 6.70 11.42
N ILE A 412 21.41 7.31 11.17
CA ILE A 412 20.47 7.70 12.23
C ILE A 412 19.56 6.53 12.65
N SER A 413 18.62 6.76 13.54
CA SER A 413 17.74 5.71 14.10
C SER A 413 16.80 5.08 13.06
N SER A 414 16.38 5.85 12.04
CA SER A 414 15.49 5.42 10.98
C SER A 414 16.22 5.37 9.64
N GLU A 415 16.04 4.32 8.85
CA GLU A 415 16.54 4.23 7.48
C GLU A 415 15.69 5.13 6.57
N GLU A 416 16.21 5.52 5.40
CA GLU A 416 15.58 6.47 4.50
C GLU A 416 15.15 5.82 3.19
N HIS A 417 14.16 6.44 2.53
CA HIS A 417 13.71 6.10 1.19
C HIS A 417 14.82 6.27 0.16
N THR A 418 14.66 5.64 -0.99
CA THR A 418 15.55 5.79 -2.14
C THR A 418 14.81 6.26 -3.39
N GLY A 419 15.54 6.89 -4.32
CA GLY A 419 14.99 7.47 -5.54
C GLY A 419 14.97 6.51 -6.73
N ALA A 420 14.81 5.20 -6.51
CA ALA A 420 14.73 4.24 -7.60
C ALA A 420 13.33 4.18 -8.20
N ASN A 421 13.22 3.68 -9.44
CA ASN A 421 11.93 3.26 -10.00
C ASN A 421 11.40 2.07 -9.20
N VAL A 422 10.08 1.95 -9.16
CA VAL A 422 9.41 0.82 -8.50
C VAL A 422 8.82 -0.16 -9.52
N PRO A 423 8.64 -1.44 -9.19
CA PRO A 423 8.10 -2.42 -10.11
C PRO A 423 6.60 -2.21 -10.35
N LEU A 424 6.13 -2.66 -11.50
CA LEU A 424 4.72 -2.73 -11.87
C LEU A 424 4.41 -4.13 -12.38
N PHE A 425 3.45 -4.78 -11.76
CA PHE A 425 2.92 -6.06 -12.22
C PHE A 425 1.42 -5.92 -12.48
N ALA A 426 0.89 -6.65 -13.45
CA ALA A 426 -0.54 -6.71 -13.68
C ALA A 426 -0.96 -8.06 -14.27
N ASN A 427 -2.25 -8.38 -14.13
CA ASN A 427 -2.87 -9.48 -14.84
C ASN A 427 -3.03 -9.15 -16.34
N SER A 428 -3.62 -10.05 -17.13
CA SER A 428 -3.78 -9.89 -18.59
C SER A 428 -4.58 -8.64 -18.98
N GLU A 429 -5.51 -8.17 -18.14
CA GLU A 429 -6.25 -6.93 -18.39
C GLU A 429 -5.32 -5.71 -18.44
N GLY A 430 -4.21 -5.75 -17.69
CA GLY A 430 -3.19 -4.71 -17.69
C GLY A 430 -2.50 -4.51 -19.04
N GLU A 431 -2.35 -5.55 -19.86
CA GLU A 431 -1.71 -5.44 -21.18
C GLU A 431 -2.41 -4.43 -22.11
N SER A 432 -3.71 -4.22 -21.91
CA SER A 432 -4.52 -3.31 -22.72
C SER A 432 -4.39 -1.83 -22.33
N VAL A 433 -4.00 -1.53 -21.08
CA VAL A 433 -4.03 -0.17 -20.51
C VAL A 433 -2.70 0.33 -19.98
N LEU A 434 -1.72 -0.56 -19.76
CA LEU A 434 -0.41 -0.24 -19.21
C LEU A 434 0.70 -0.24 -20.26
N SER A 435 1.77 0.49 -19.96
CA SER A 435 3.01 0.50 -20.73
C SER A 435 4.18 0.02 -19.86
N PRO A 436 5.22 -0.62 -20.43
CA PRO A 436 6.33 -1.17 -19.65
C PRO A 436 7.11 -0.15 -18.80
N PHE A 437 7.02 1.13 -19.14
CA PHE A 437 7.53 2.21 -18.32
C PHE A 437 6.47 3.30 -18.22
N MET A 438 6.09 3.63 -16.98
CA MET A 438 5.03 4.60 -16.66
C MET A 438 5.49 5.54 -15.53
N ARG A 439 4.72 6.57 -15.29
CA ARG A 439 4.81 7.43 -14.10
C ARG A 439 3.63 7.12 -13.20
N GLN A 440 3.70 7.48 -11.94
CA GLN A 440 2.58 7.25 -11.01
C GLN A 440 1.27 7.87 -11.50
N ARG A 441 1.31 9.09 -12.01
CA ARG A 441 0.13 9.74 -12.63
C ARG A 441 -0.44 9.00 -13.84
N ASP A 442 0.37 8.22 -14.55
CA ASP A 442 -0.10 7.43 -15.69
C ASP A 442 -0.86 6.17 -15.21
N ILE A 443 -0.54 5.64 -14.01
CA ILE A 443 -1.31 4.58 -13.33
C ILE A 443 -2.72 5.10 -13.01
N TYR A 444 -2.84 6.30 -12.41
CA TYR A 444 -4.14 6.95 -12.23
C TYR A 444 -4.94 7.01 -13.53
N ALA A 445 -4.33 7.52 -14.61
CA ALA A 445 -4.99 7.63 -15.90
C ALA A 445 -5.39 6.26 -16.48
N ALA A 446 -4.64 5.19 -16.21
CA ALA A 446 -4.98 3.84 -16.63
C ALA A 446 -6.20 3.31 -15.87
N MET A 447 -6.29 3.52 -14.55
CA MET A 447 -7.46 3.16 -13.74
C MET A 447 -8.71 3.89 -14.19
N MET A 448 -8.63 5.22 -14.40
CA MET A 448 -9.74 6.03 -14.88
C MET A 448 -10.24 5.54 -16.24
N ARG A 449 -9.35 5.27 -17.20
CA ARG A 449 -9.73 4.71 -18.51
C ARG A 449 -10.39 3.34 -18.40
N TYR A 450 -9.87 2.46 -17.54
CA TYR A 450 -10.42 1.12 -17.38
C TYR A 450 -11.84 1.15 -16.81
N LEU A 451 -12.11 2.05 -15.86
CA LEU A 451 -13.43 2.29 -15.27
C LEU A 451 -14.34 3.18 -16.14
N GLU A 452 -13.86 3.68 -17.29
CA GLU A 452 -14.60 4.61 -18.16
C GLU A 452 -15.03 5.92 -17.44
N LEU A 453 -14.09 6.51 -16.67
CA LEU A 453 -14.27 7.73 -15.88
C LEU A 453 -13.54 8.95 -16.45
#